data_f8e9362e01564356d7043f332b2c483d
#
_entry.id   f8e9362e01564356d7043f332b2c483d
#
_cell.length_a   1.000
_cell.length_b   1.000
_cell.length_c   1.000
_cell.angle_alpha   90.00
_cell.angle_beta   90.00
_cell.angle_gamma   90.00
#
_symmetry.space_group_name_H-M   'P 1'
#
loop_
_entity.id
_entity.type
_entity.pdbx_description
1 polymer ?
#
loop_
_entity_poly.entity_id
_entity_poly.type
_entity_poly.pdbx_seq_one_letter_code
_entity_poly.pdbx_strand_id
1 'polypeptide(L)'
;VPAGSLRDSGVAIRRDRFIGSCLQRLLDGAERIAVRVALAEADYEAAYRAAIRISPPGRWTSHSLHHSSEATRYTGEHELAEDMFDSVEAALHTGRLDEARALTAEAVLLNLAEVSPRSAALCIAISAMSAPDTDADELYRSALTHPGIAEFPFEYARIALAQGMWLRRARRHTDARAALEVAVDGFDRLGAKPWAARARAELRAAGASVKQSLGEIAPLSAQQRRIADLAAAGQSTKEIAAQLSLSPRTVDSHLYRIFRKLGVTTRAGLSDALRQRDSELSAAGGDNREI
;
A
#
# COMPACT_ATOMS: atom_id res chain seq x y z
N VAL A 1 11.52 -44.64 -47.73
CA VAL A 1 12.00 -43.65 -46.78
C VAL A 1 10.82 -43.25 -45.90
N PRO A 2 10.80 -43.46 -44.60
CA PRO A 2 9.63 -43.24 -43.76
C PRO A 2 9.46 -41.75 -43.42
N ALA A 3 8.26 -41.23 -43.68
CA ALA A 3 7.85 -39.85 -43.44
C ALA A 3 7.40 -39.59 -41.97
N GLY A 4 7.93 -40.34 -41.02
CA GLY A 4 7.48 -40.32 -39.60
C GLY A 4 8.30 -39.45 -38.63
N SER A 5 9.51 -39.02 -39.00
CA SER A 5 10.46 -38.48 -38.01
C SER A 5 10.43 -36.95 -37.77
N LEU A 6 9.80 -36.18 -38.65
CA LEU A 6 9.79 -34.70 -38.57
C LEU A 6 8.63 -34.11 -37.75
N ARG A 7 7.54 -34.89 -37.54
CA ARG A 7 6.42 -34.43 -36.70
C ARG A 7 6.67 -34.63 -35.20
N ASP A 8 7.39 -35.65 -34.82
CA ASP A 8 7.70 -35.94 -33.39
C ASP A 8 8.70 -34.98 -32.80
N SER A 9 9.71 -34.56 -33.57
CA SER A 9 10.71 -33.58 -33.09
C SER A 9 10.07 -32.19 -32.83
N GLY A 10 9.13 -31.77 -33.66
CA GLY A 10 8.43 -30.48 -33.49
C GLY A 10 7.47 -30.47 -32.30
N VAL A 11 6.91 -31.61 -31.91
CA VAL A 11 6.06 -31.75 -30.71
C VAL A 11 6.91 -31.81 -29.45
N ALA A 12 8.02 -32.54 -29.45
CA ALA A 12 8.98 -32.60 -28.34
C ALA A 12 9.58 -31.23 -28.05
N ILE A 13 10.06 -30.52 -29.06
CA ILE A 13 10.65 -29.15 -28.91
C ILE A 13 9.59 -28.17 -28.38
N ARG A 14 8.33 -28.27 -28.78
CA ARG A 14 7.23 -27.43 -28.23
C ARG A 14 6.92 -27.79 -26.78
N ARG A 15 6.91 -29.07 -26.44
CA ARG A 15 6.68 -29.53 -25.07
C ARG A 15 7.79 -29.10 -24.12
N ASP A 16 9.05 -29.23 -24.51
CA ASP A 16 10.20 -28.80 -23.73
C ASP A 16 10.23 -27.28 -23.50
N ARG A 17 9.91 -26.49 -24.53
CA ARG A 17 9.76 -25.03 -24.40
C ARG A 17 8.58 -24.65 -23.52
N PHE A 18 7.47 -25.38 -23.59
CA PHE A 18 6.31 -25.14 -22.73
C PHE A 18 6.61 -25.46 -21.28
N ILE A 19 7.23 -26.61 -21.01
CA ILE A 19 7.66 -27.00 -19.65
C ILE A 19 8.66 -26.00 -19.10
N GLY A 20 9.66 -25.59 -19.89
CA GLY A 20 10.65 -24.58 -19.52
C GLY A 20 9.99 -23.24 -19.17
N SER A 21 9.03 -22.78 -19.96
CA SER A 21 8.32 -21.52 -19.70
C SER A 21 7.39 -21.61 -18.48
N CYS A 22 6.79 -22.76 -18.19
CA CYS A 22 6.00 -22.98 -16.97
C CYS A 22 6.89 -22.99 -15.73
N LEU A 23 8.04 -23.70 -15.79
CA LEU A 23 9.00 -23.74 -14.71
C LEU A 23 9.57 -22.34 -14.41
N GLN A 24 9.91 -21.58 -15.45
CA GLN A 24 10.39 -20.21 -15.28
C GLN A 24 9.36 -19.33 -14.57
N ARG A 25 8.08 -19.38 -14.96
CA ARG A 25 7.01 -18.62 -14.28
C ARG A 25 6.84 -19.02 -12.82
N LEU A 26 7.00 -20.29 -12.47
CA LEU A 26 6.96 -20.75 -11.08
C LEU A 26 8.16 -20.22 -10.28
N LEU A 27 9.35 -20.19 -10.88
CA LEU A 27 10.55 -19.64 -10.27
C LEU A 27 10.41 -18.12 -10.07
N ASP A 28 9.95 -17.40 -11.09
CA ASP A 28 9.69 -15.95 -11.00
C ASP A 28 8.64 -15.65 -9.91
N GLY A 29 7.59 -16.48 -9.81
CA GLY A 29 6.59 -16.37 -8.75
C GLY A 29 7.16 -16.57 -7.34
N ALA A 30 8.06 -17.54 -7.17
CA ALA A 30 8.74 -17.78 -5.90
C ALA A 30 9.67 -16.61 -5.52
N GLU A 31 10.41 -16.05 -6.49
CA GLU A 31 11.26 -14.88 -6.27
C GLU A 31 10.44 -13.63 -5.92
N ARG A 32 9.28 -13.39 -6.57
CA ARG A 32 8.36 -12.30 -6.18
C ARG A 32 7.91 -12.40 -4.74
N ILE A 33 7.56 -13.60 -4.30
CA ILE A 33 7.21 -13.85 -2.89
C ILE A 33 8.41 -13.50 -1.99
N ALA A 34 9.61 -13.95 -2.34
CA ALA A 34 10.82 -13.67 -1.58
C ALA A 34 11.11 -12.17 -1.49
N VAL A 35 10.96 -11.41 -2.59
CA VAL A 35 11.08 -9.93 -2.60
C VAL A 35 10.09 -9.32 -1.61
N ARG A 36 8.82 -9.67 -1.69
CA ARG A 36 7.76 -9.09 -0.86
C ARG A 36 7.89 -9.44 0.62
N VAL A 37 8.33 -10.65 0.94
CA VAL A 37 8.64 -11.04 2.32
C VAL A 37 9.80 -10.22 2.86
N ALA A 38 10.90 -10.14 2.13
CA ALA A 38 12.07 -9.36 2.53
C ALA A 38 11.76 -7.86 2.68
N LEU A 39 10.98 -7.27 1.77
CA LEU A 39 10.50 -5.89 1.91
C LEU A 39 9.62 -5.69 3.14
N ALA A 40 8.73 -6.64 3.44
CA ALA A 40 7.87 -6.57 4.62
C ALA A 40 8.67 -6.63 5.93
N GLU A 41 9.77 -7.38 5.92
CA GLU A 41 10.71 -7.51 7.04
C GLU A 41 11.76 -6.39 7.09
N ALA A 42 11.74 -5.46 6.12
CA ALA A 42 12.72 -4.40 5.93
C ALA A 42 14.15 -4.92 5.67
N ASP A 43 14.29 -6.15 5.18
CA ASP A 43 15.56 -6.70 4.67
C ASP A 43 15.73 -6.28 3.20
N TYR A 44 16.10 -5.03 3.01
CA TYR A 44 16.18 -4.43 1.68
C TYR A 44 17.28 -5.03 0.81
N GLU A 45 18.36 -5.56 1.41
CA GLU A 45 19.44 -6.20 0.64
C GLU A 45 19.02 -7.57 0.13
N ALA A 46 18.27 -8.35 0.91
CA ALA A 46 17.67 -9.60 0.45
C ALA A 46 16.60 -9.33 -0.62
N ALA A 47 15.77 -8.31 -0.41
CA ALA A 47 14.77 -7.89 -1.40
C ALA A 47 15.41 -7.50 -2.72
N TYR A 48 16.44 -6.68 -2.69
CA TYR A 48 17.16 -6.25 -3.90
C TYR A 48 17.78 -7.45 -4.64
N ARG A 49 18.48 -8.34 -3.93
CA ARG A 49 19.07 -9.54 -4.53
C ARG A 49 18.05 -10.47 -5.17
N ALA A 50 16.86 -10.58 -4.60
CA ALA A 50 15.76 -11.34 -5.19
C ALA A 50 15.16 -10.61 -6.40
N ALA A 51 14.95 -9.30 -6.31
CA ALA A 51 14.36 -8.48 -7.36
C ALA A 51 15.19 -8.47 -8.65
N ILE A 52 16.53 -8.33 -8.58
CA ILE A 52 17.39 -8.34 -9.76
C ILE A 52 17.45 -9.69 -10.49
N ARG A 53 16.99 -10.79 -9.86
CA ARG A 53 16.85 -12.08 -10.55
C ARG A 53 15.61 -12.12 -11.44
N ILE A 54 14.56 -11.39 -11.07
CA ILE A 54 13.32 -11.26 -11.85
C ILE A 54 13.50 -10.20 -12.94
N SER A 55 13.89 -9.01 -12.54
CA SER A 55 13.95 -7.81 -13.38
C SER A 55 15.32 -7.11 -13.23
N PRO A 56 16.39 -7.66 -13.80
CA PRO A 56 17.67 -6.94 -13.83
C PRO A 56 17.53 -5.66 -14.64
N PRO A 57 18.17 -4.55 -14.20
CA PRO A 57 18.14 -3.28 -14.92
C PRO A 57 18.55 -3.45 -16.39
N GLY A 58 17.81 -2.83 -17.32
CA GLY A 58 18.06 -2.92 -18.77
C GLY A 58 17.59 -4.20 -19.46
N ARG A 59 16.92 -5.12 -18.74
CA ARG A 59 16.40 -6.36 -19.36
C ARG A 59 15.16 -6.13 -20.21
N TRP A 60 14.31 -5.23 -19.79
CA TRP A 60 13.02 -5.01 -20.41
C TRP A 60 13.13 -3.95 -21.50
N THR A 61 13.22 -4.41 -22.74
CA THR A 61 13.13 -3.53 -23.90
C THR A 61 11.72 -3.64 -24.48
N SER A 62 11.21 -2.59 -25.10
CA SER A 62 9.95 -2.61 -25.84
C SER A 62 9.84 -3.79 -26.83
N HIS A 63 10.97 -4.26 -27.34
CA HIS A 63 11.08 -5.41 -28.24
C HIS A 63 10.76 -6.73 -27.53
N SER A 64 11.09 -6.91 -26.26
CA SER A 64 10.80 -8.15 -25.53
C SER A 64 9.31 -8.30 -25.19
N LEU A 65 8.57 -7.21 -25.02
CA LEU A 65 7.13 -7.22 -24.78
C LEU A 65 6.31 -7.53 -26.04
N HIS A 66 6.76 -7.08 -27.22
CA HIS A 66 6.04 -7.31 -28.48
C HIS A 66 6.02 -8.77 -28.97
N HIS A 67 6.88 -9.64 -28.45
CA HIS A 67 6.98 -11.05 -28.86
C HIS A 67 6.15 -12.01 -28.00
N SER A 68 5.46 -11.51 -26.97
CA SER A 68 4.57 -12.31 -26.13
C SER A 68 3.17 -12.44 -26.77
N SER A 69 2.51 -13.59 -26.59
CA SER A 69 1.09 -13.71 -26.98
C SER A 69 0.24 -12.69 -26.20
N GLU A 70 -0.88 -12.25 -26.80
CA GLU A 70 -1.69 -11.17 -26.24
C GLU A 70 -2.14 -11.42 -24.78
N ALA A 71 -2.53 -12.66 -24.45
CA ALA A 71 -2.87 -13.06 -23.08
C ALA A 71 -1.66 -13.07 -22.12
N THR A 72 -0.47 -13.45 -22.60
CA THR A 72 0.77 -13.45 -21.80
C THR A 72 1.31 -12.05 -21.62
N ARG A 73 1.10 -11.14 -22.59
CA ARG A 73 1.39 -9.73 -22.46
C ARG A 73 0.57 -9.10 -21.35
N TYR A 74 -0.74 -9.29 -21.36
CA TYR A 74 -1.65 -8.62 -20.43
C TYR A 74 -1.35 -8.95 -18.95
N THR A 75 -1.11 -10.24 -18.64
CA THR A 75 -0.74 -10.65 -17.28
C THR A 75 0.68 -10.26 -16.90
N GLY A 76 1.63 -10.37 -17.84
CA GLY A 76 3.04 -10.03 -17.58
C GLY A 76 3.31 -8.54 -17.38
N GLU A 77 2.56 -7.67 -18.08
CA GLU A 77 2.70 -6.21 -17.96
C GLU A 77 2.19 -5.70 -16.61
N HIS A 78 1.10 -6.29 -16.08
CA HIS A 78 0.61 -5.97 -14.73
C HIS A 78 1.61 -6.37 -13.63
N GLU A 79 2.15 -7.59 -13.72
CA GLU A 79 3.15 -8.09 -12.79
C GLU A 79 4.45 -7.27 -12.86
N LEU A 80 4.82 -6.81 -14.06
CA LEU A 80 6.03 -6.02 -14.27
C LEU A 80 5.99 -4.66 -13.56
N ALA A 81 4.84 -3.98 -13.53
CA ALA A 81 4.71 -2.73 -12.79
C ALA A 81 4.91 -2.92 -11.27
N GLU A 82 4.44 -4.05 -10.73
CA GLU A 82 4.67 -4.43 -9.34
C GLU A 82 6.13 -4.79 -9.08
N ASP A 83 6.73 -5.61 -9.95
CA ASP A 83 8.13 -6.01 -9.85
C ASP A 83 9.07 -4.78 -9.91
N MET A 84 8.74 -3.81 -10.75
CA MET A 84 9.50 -2.55 -10.83
C MET A 84 9.32 -1.69 -9.58
N PHE A 85 8.10 -1.62 -9.02
CA PHE A 85 7.86 -0.91 -7.76
C PHE A 85 8.68 -1.53 -6.62
N ASP A 86 8.66 -2.84 -6.51
CA ASP A 86 9.44 -3.59 -5.51
C ASP A 86 10.95 -3.39 -5.69
N SER A 87 11.43 -3.43 -6.93
CA SER A 87 12.85 -3.27 -7.27
C SER A 87 13.36 -1.86 -7.00
N VAL A 88 12.57 -0.83 -7.35
CA VAL A 88 12.92 0.58 -7.09
C VAL A 88 12.95 0.84 -5.58
N GLU A 89 11.98 0.33 -4.83
CA GLU A 89 11.98 0.45 -3.37
C GLU A 89 13.22 -0.18 -2.76
N ALA A 90 13.56 -1.40 -3.14
CA ALA A 90 14.74 -2.11 -2.63
C ALA A 90 16.05 -1.40 -3.03
N ALA A 91 16.17 -0.92 -4.26
CA ALA A 91 17.35 -0.20 -4.74
C ALA A 91 17.57 1.12 -3.97
N LEU A 92 16.51 1.90 -3.74
CA LEU A 92 16.59 3.15 -2.97
C LEU A 92 17.02 2.93 -1.53
N HIS A 93 16.48 1.90 -0.88
CA HIS A 93 16.81 1.58 0.51
C HIS A 93 18.22 0.99 0.69
N THR A 94 18.80 0.45 -0.37
CA THR A 94 20.18 -0.05 -0.39
C THR A 94 21.19 0.97 -0.95
N GLY A 95 20.73 2.21 -1.25
CA GLY A 95 21.58 3.30 -1.73
C GLY A 95 21.94 3.24 -3.21
N ARG A 96 21.28 2.38 -3.98
CA ARG A 96 21.53 2.18 -5.43
C ARG A 96 20.69 3.14 -6.27
N LEU A 97 20.93 4.46 -6.09
CA LEU A 97 20.10 5.52 -6.67
C LEU A 97 20.07 5.51 -8.20
N ASP A 98 21.19 5.22 -8.85
CA ASP A 98 21.25 5.22 -10.31
C ASP A 98 20.48 4.05 -10.91
N GLU A 99 20.49 2.89 -10.25
CA GLU A 99 19.69 1.74 -10.66
C GLU A 99 18.18 2.00 -10.46
N ALA A 100 17.80 2.62 -9.36
CA ALA A 100 16.41 3.02 -9.11
C ALA A 100 15.93 3.99 -10.20
N ARG A 101 16.74 4.97 -10.60
CA ARG A 101 16.42 5.90 -11.69
C ARG A 101 16.33 5.20 -13.04
N ALA A 102 17.22 4.25 -13.32
CA ALA A 102 17.18 3.47 -14.55
C ALA A 102 15.89 2.64 -14.65
N LEU A 103 15.49 1.95 -13.58
CA LEU A 103 14.24 1.20 -13.51
C LEU A 103 13.01 2.12 -13.66
N THR A 104 13.03 3.29 -13.06
CA THR A 104 11.96 4.29 -13.22
C THR A 104 11.84 4.75 -14.68
N ALA A 105 12.96 5.05 -15.33
CA ALA A 105 12.97 5.43 -16.76
C ALA A 105 12.47 4.28 -17.65
N GLU A 106 12.83 3.05 -17.33
CA GLU A 106 12.39 1.85 -18.05
C GLU A 106 10.87 1.66 -17.93
N ALA A 107 10.26 1.86 -16.75
CA ALA A 107 8.82 1.81 -16.56
C ALA A 107 8.07 2.81 -17.46
N VAL A 108 8.62 4.01 -17.64
CA VAL A 108 8.09 5.03 -18.55
C VAL A 108 8.23 4.63 -20.00
N LEU A 109 9.42 4.14 -20.41
CA LEU A 109 9.68 3.71 -21.79
C LEU A 109 8.79 2.54 -22.23
N LEU A 110 8.40 1.68 -21.30
CA LEU A 110 7.52 0.53 -21.54
C LEU A 110 6.04 0.89 -21.51
N ASN A 111 5.68 2.15 -21.26
CA ASN A 111 4.30 2.63 -21.15
C ASN A 111 3.44 1.83 -20.15
N LEU A 112 4.04 1.33 -19.07
CA LEU A 112 3.33 0.47 -18.11
C LEU A 112 2.13 1.17 -17.45
N ALA A 113 2.14 2.48 -17.42
CA ALA A 113 1.00 3.27 -16.91
C ALA A 113 -0.28 3.12 -17.75
N GLU A 114 -0.19 2.74 -19.03
CA GLU A 114 -1.34 2.56 -19.92
C GLU A 114 -2.01 1.18 -19.79
N VAL A 115 -1.37 0.26 -19.06
CA VAL A 115 -1.84 -1.14 -18.93
C VAL A 115 -3.11 -1.23 -18.09
N SER A 116 -3.16 -0.52 -16.97
CA SER A 116 -4.31 -0.50 -16.07
C SER A 116 -4.24 0.66 -15.07
N PRO A 117 -5.35 1.02 -14.42
CA PRO A 117 -5.34 1.99 -13.32
C PRO A 117 -4.38 1.63 -12.19
N ARG A 118 -4.25 0.33 -11.88
CA ARG A 118 -3.28 -0.18 -10.90
C ARG A 118 -1.85 0.09 -11.31
N SER A 119 -1.49 -0.29 -12.54
CA SER A 119 -0.15 -0.06 -13.09
C SER A 119 0.16 1.42 -13.20
N ALA A 120 -0.80 2.25 -13.61
CA ALA A 120 -0.66 3.70 -13.66
C ALA A 120 -0.29 4.28 -12.28
N ALA A 121 -1.04 3.94 -11.24
CA ALA A 121 -0.76 4.41 -9.89
C ALA A 121 0.61 3.95 -9.37
N LEU A 122 1.00 2.71 -9.65
CA LEU A 122 2.33 2.19 -9.30
C LEU A 122 3.45 2.94 -10.04
N CYS A 123 3.30 3.20 -11.35
CA CYS A 123 4.28 3.95 -12.13
C CYS A 123 4.43 5.40 -11.64
N ILE A 124 3.33 6.06 -11.27
CA ILE A 124 3.37 7.39 -10.66
C ILE A 124 4.11 7.34 -9.32
N ALA A 125 3.85 6.31 -8.49
CA ALA A 125 4.51 6.14 -7.21
C ALA A 125 6.01 5.80 -7.37
N ILE A 126 6.40 4.99 -8.36
CA ILE A 126 7.80 4.75 -8.74
C ILE A 126 8.49 6.07 -9.08
N SER A 127 7.84 6.90 -9.89
CA SER A 127 8.33 8.22 -10.24
C SER A 127 8.48 9.11 -9.00
N ALA A 128 7.52 9.10 -8.08
CA ALA A 128 7.59 9.82 -6.82
C ALA A 128 8.77 9.41 -5.93
N MET A 129 9.05 8.11 -5.85
CA MET A 129 10.17 7.59 -5.07
C MET A 129 11.53 8.07 -5.59
N SER A 130 11.66 8.26 -6.90
CA SER A 130 12.90 8.63 -7.59
C SER A 130 13.03 10.12 -7.90
N ALA A 131 11.96 10.89 -7.69
CA ALA A 131 11.90 12.32 -7.97
C ALA A 131 12.66 13.16 -6.93
N PRO A 132 13.04 14.39 -7.30
CA PRO A 132 13.42 15.40 -6.33
C PRO A 132 12.29 15.68 -5.33
N ASP A 133 12.64 16.10 -4.11
CA ASP A 133 11.67 16.37 -3.04
C ASP A 133 10.60 17.42 -3.43
N THR A 134 10.92 18.33 -4.35
CA THR A 134 9.98 19.35 -4.88
C THR A 134 8.77 18.76 -5.60
N ASP A 135 8.96 17.62 -6.27
CA ASP A 135 7.96 17.03 -7.16
C ASP A 135 7.29 15.79 -6.53
N ALA A 136 7.99 15.18 -5.57
CA ALA A 136 7.56 13.92 -4.95
C ALA A 136 6.19 14.03 -4.26
N ASP A 137 5.88 15.16 -3.61
CA ASP A 137 4.59 15.36 -2.89
C ASP A 137 3.39 15.30 -3.83
N GLU A 138 3.49 15.97 -4.98
CA GLU A 138 2.43 15.98 -5.99
C GLU A 138 2.27 14.59 -6.64
N LEU A 139 3.39 13.92 -6.95
CA LEU A 139 3.38 12.59 -7.53
C LEU A 139 2.75 11.56 -6.57
N TYR A 140 3.11 11.56 -5.27
CA TYR A 140 2.46 10.68 -4.30
C TYR A 140 0.96 10.96 -4.16
N ARG A 141 0.56 12.24 -4.16
CA ARG A 141 -0.84 12.62 -4.12
C ARG A 141 -1.57 12.11 -5.37
N SER A 142 -0.98 12.30 -6.54
CA SER A 142 -1.52 11.81 -7.82
C SER A 142 -1.69 10.30 -7.82
N ALA A 143 -0.69 9.54 -7.34
CA ALA A 143 -0.77 8.08 -7.25
C ALA A 143 -1.92 7.61 -6.34
N LEU A 144 -2.07 8.23 -5.15
CA LEU A 144 -3.10 7.86 -4.16
C LEU A 144 -4.51 8.33 -4.53
N THR A 145 -4.64 9.32 -5.41
CA THR A 145 -5.94 9.80 -5.91
C THR A 145 -6.25 9.31 -7.32
N HIS A 146 -5.39 8.46 -7.89
CA HIS A 146 -5.58 7.94 -9.24
C HIS A 146 -6.91 7.16 -9.33
N PRO A 147 -7.74 7.38 -10.37
CA PRO A 147 -8.97 6.64 -10.55
C PRO A 147 -8.74 5.13 -10.57
N GLY A 148 -9.48 4.40 -9.76
CA GLY A 148 -9.40 2.93 -9.68
C GLY A 148 -8.36 2.37 -8.70
N ILE A 149 -7.42 3.14 -8.15
CA ILE A 149 -6.44 2.60 -7.18
C ILE A 149 -7.11 2.11 -5.88
N ALA A 150 -8.27 2.66 -5.55
CA ALA A 150 -9.04 2.24 -4.38
C ALA A 150 -9.51 0.77 -4.45
N GLU A 151 -9.61 0.20 -5.65
CA GLU A 151 -9.94 -1.20 -5.89
C GLU A 151 -8.77 -2.15 -5.57
N PHE A 152 -7.56 -1.59 -5.39
CA PHE A 152 -6.32 -2.32 -5.08
C PHE A 152 -5.79 -1.90 -3.70
N PRO A 153 -6.44 -2.34 -2.61
CA PRO A 153 -6.14 -1.84 -1.27
C PRO A 153 -4.75 -2.18 -0.77
N PHE A 154 -4.12 -3.24 -1.28
CA PHE A 154 -2.75 -3.59 -0.92
C PHE A 154 -1.75 -2.60 -1.53
N GLU A 155 -1.88 -2.30 -2.81
CA GLU A 155 -1.02 -1.32 -3.51
C GLU A 155 -1.24 0.09 -2.95
N TYR A 156 -2.48 0.45 -2.67
CA TYR A 156 -2.81 1.71 -2.02
C TYR A 156 -2.07 1.87 -0.68
N ALA A 157 -2.10 0.82 0.16
CA ALA A 157 -1.39 0.83 1.44
C ALA A 157 0.13 0.87 1.26
N ARG A 158 0.66 0.19 0.22
CA ARG A 158 2.09 0.24 -0.14
C ARG A 158 2.55 1.63 -0.57
N ILE A 159 1.77 2.31 -1.42
CA ILE A 159 2.05 3.69 -1.86
C ILE A 159 1.99 4.65 -0.66
N ALA A 160 1.00 4.50 0.22
CA ALA A 160 0.89 5.31 1.44
C ALA A 160 2.07 5.08 2.41
N LEU A 161 2.57 3.85 2.52
CA LEU A 161 3.78 3.53 3.28
C LEU A 161 5.00 4.24 2.70
N ALA A 162 5.21 4.14 1.38
CA ALA A 162 6.32 4.79 0.68
C ALA A 162 6.27 6.32 0.84
N GLN A 163 5.10 6.93 0.69
CA GLN A 163 4.87 8.36 0.94
C GLN A 163 5.24 8.73 2.38
N GLY A 164 4.75 7.97 3.35
CA GLY A 164 5.02 8.24 4.77
C GLY A 164 6.50 8.16 5.12
N MET A 165 7.22 7.20 4.55
CA MET A 165 8.67 7.07 4.70
C MET A 165 9.43 8.24 4.06
N TRP A 166 9.00 8.69 2.87
CA TRP A 166 9.54 9.88 2.23
C TRP A 166 9.28 11.14 3.06
N LEU A 167 8.04 11.38 3.50
CA LEU A 167 7.67 12.52 4.36
C LEU A 167 8.48 12.57 5.66
N ARG A 168 8.76 11.41 6.26
CA ARG A 168 9.61 11.31 7.46
C ARG A 168 11.04 11.76 7.16
N ARG A 169 11.63 11.33 6.02
CA ARG A 169 12.98 11.79 5.59
C ARG A 169 12.98 13.29 5.32
N ALA A 170 11.92 13.82 4.72
CA ALA A 170 11.70 15.25 4.50
C ALA A 170 11.38 16.04 5.80
N ARG A 171 11.43 15.40 6.97
CA ARG A 171 11.14 15.97 8.30
C ARG A 171 9.71 16.53 8.45
N ARG A 172 8.79 16.14 7.58
CA ARG A 172 7.36 16.47 7.65
C ARG A 172 6.62 15.45 8.53
N HIS A 173 6.96 15.40 9.80
CA HIS A 173 6.54 14.32 10.71
C HIS A 173 5.02 14.23 10.90
N THR A 174 4.29 15.33 10.86
CA THR A 174 2.82 15.31 11.00
C THR A 174 2.17 14.65 9.78
N ASP A 175 2.61 15.01 8.59
CA ASP A 175 2.09 14.45 7.34
C ASP A 175 2.52 12.99 7.20
N ALA A 176 3.76 12.67 7.59
CA ALA A 176 4.28 11.30 7.63
C ALA A 176 3.41 10.40 8.50
N ARG A 177 3.03 10.85 9.71
CA ARG A 177 2.16 10.07 10.58
C ARG A 177 0.79 9.80 9.93
N ALA A 178 0.20 10.82 9.28
CA ALA A 178 -1.08 10.66 8.62
C ALA A 178 -1.02 9.61 7.49
N ALA A 179 0.01 9.65 6.65
CA ALA A 179 0.21 8.67 5.58
C ALA A 179 0.48 7.25 6.13
N LEU A 180 1.32 7.14 7.17
CA LEU A 180 1.65 5.85 7.80
C LEU A 180 0.46 5.23 8.54
N GLU A 181 -0.41 6.03 9.15
CA GLU A 181 -1.68 5.54 9.73
C GLU A 181 -2.56 4.91 8.64
N VAL A 182 -2.66 5.53 7.47
CA VAL A 182 -3.40 4.98 6.32
C VAL A 182 -2.81 3.63 5.89
N ALA A 183 -1.48 3.52 5.83
CA ALA A 183 -0.81 2.27 5.48
C ALA A 183 -1.07 1.17 6.52
N VAL A 184 -0.93 1.47 7.82
CA VAL A 184 -1.21 0.52 8.92
C VAL A 184 -2.63 -0.01 8.81
N ASP A 185 -3.60 0.88 8.67
CA ASP A 185 -5.01 0.51 8.58
C ASP A 185 -5.34 -0.33 7.34
N GLY A 186 -4.71 -0.01 6.22
CA GLY A 186 -4.85 -0.79 4.99
C GLY A 186 -4.34 -2.22 5.16
N PHE A 187 -3.13 -2.37 5.70
CA PHE A 187 -2.54 -3.70 5.93
C PHE A 187 -3.26 -4.49 7.02
N ASP A 188 -3.76 -3.84 8.07
CA ASP A 188 -4.54 -4.52 9.11
C ASP A 188 -5.85 -5.10 8.57
N ARG A 189 -6.58 -4.33 7.76
CA ARG A 189 -7.82 -4.81 7.11
C ARG A 189 -7.58 -6.00 6.18
N LEU A 190 -6.41 -6.05 5.55
CA LEU A 190 -6.01 -7.14 4.66
C LEU A 190 -5.42 -8.35 5.40
N GLY A 191 -5.19 -8.25 6.70
CA GLY A 191 -4.50 -9.27 7.47
C GLY A 191 -3.01 -9.42 7.10
N ALA A 192 -2.43 -8.42 6.43
CA ALA A 192 -1.04 -8.40 5.98
C ALA A 192 -0.09 -8.04 7.15
N LYS A 193 -0.02 -8.92 8.16
CA LYS A 193 0.67 -8.68 9.43
C LYS A 193 2.12 -8.20 9.31
N PRO A 194 3.00 -8.77 8.45
CA PRO A 194 4.37 -8.28 8.32
C PRO A 194 4.44 -6.83 7.81
N TRP A 195 3.61 -6.48 6.82
CA TRP A 195 3.52 -5.12 6.28
C TRP A 195 2.96 -4.13 7.30
N ALA A 196 1.94 -4.53 8.06
CA ALA A 196 1.41 -3.73 9.15
C ALA A 196 2.46 -3.49 10.25
N ALA A 197 3.26 -4.50 10.58
CA ALA A 197 4.36 -4.36 11.54
C ALA A 197 5.43 -3.36 11.05
N ARG A 198 5.82 -3.42 9.78
CA ARG A 198 6.73 -2.48 9.13
C ARG A 198 6.17 -1.05 9.17
N ALA A 199 4.92 -0.86 8.73
CA ALA A 199 4.27 0.46 8.74
C ALA A 199 4.19 1.05 10.15
N ARG A 200 3.92 0.22 11.18
CA ARG A 200 3.97 0.66 12.58
C ARG A 200 5.37 1.02 13.06
N ALA A 201 6.41 0.34 12.60
CA ALA A 201 7.79 0.70 12.92
C ALA A 201 8.14 2.08 12.36
N GLU A 202 7.76 2.37 11.12
CA GLU A 202 7.94 3.69 10.50
C GLU A 202 7.11 4.78 11.21
N LEU A 203 5.89 4.45 11.62
CA LEU A 203 5.02 5.36 12.37
C LEU A 203 5.65 5.73 13.72
N ARG A 204 6.24 4.76 14.43
CA ARG A 204 7.03 5.03 15.65
C ARG A 204 8.23 5.92 15.37
N ALA A 205 8.96 5.65 14.30
CA ALA A 205 10.11 6.44 13.88
C ALA A 205 9.74 7.88 13.48
N ALA A 206 8.50 8.12 13.04
CA ALA A 206 7.95 9.45 12.79
C ALA A 206 7.50 10.20 14.07
N GLY A 207 7.84 9.66 15.26
CA GLY A 207 7.52 10.29 16.55
C GLY A 207 6.08 10.08 17.02
N ALA A 208 5.37 9.10 16.45
CA ALA A 208 4.10 8.67 17.01
C ALA A 208 4.38 7.88 18.28
N SER A 209 3.94 8.38 19.41
CA SER A 209 3.80 7.55 20.62
C SER A 209 2.76 6.49 20.30
N VAL A 210 3.20 5.26 20.09
CA VAL A 210 2.29 4.14 19.82
C VAL A 210 1.56 3.83 21.11
N LYS A 211 0.40 4.42 21.31
CA LYS A 211 -0.62 3.77 22.11
C LYS A 211 -0.98 2.49 21.37
N GLN A 212 -0.63 1.38 21.97
CA GLN A 212 -0.83 0.03 21.47
C GLN A 212 -2.24 -0.15 20.89
N SER A 213 -2.32 -0.36 19.59
CA SER A 213 -3.49 -0.98 18.97
C SER A 213 -3.31 -2.49 18.99
N LEU A 214 -3.39 -3.06 20.18
CA LEU A 214 -3.73 -4.46 20.39
C LEU A 214 -5.23 -4.49 20.67
N GLY A 215 -6.04 -4.96 19.72
CA GLY A 215 -7.34 -5.55 19.98
C GLY A 215 -8.39 -4.81 20.82
N GLU A 216 -8.05 -3.71 21.45
CA GLU A 216 -8.95 -2.85 22.21
C GLU A 216 -9.26 -1.62 21.38
N ILE A 217 -10.52 -1.44 21.08
CA ILE A 217 -11.10 -0.25 20.47
C ILE A 217 -10.70 0.94 21.36
N ALA A 218 -9.65 1.68 20.99
CA ALA A 218 -9.13 2.77 21.80
C ALA A 218 -10.24 3.77 22.17
N PRO A 219 -10.38 4.18 23.43
CA PRO A 219 -11.45 5.07 23.84
C PRO A 219 -11.38 6.39 23.07
N LEU A 220 -12.54 6.97 22.79
CA LEU A 220 -12.61 8.31 22.22
C LEU A 220 -11.92 9.27 23.17
N SER A 221 -11.05 10.17 22.66
CA SER A 221 -10.55 11.27 23.47
C SER A 221 -11.71 12.16 23.93
N ALA A 222 -11.55 12.92 25.00
CA ALA A 222 -12.60 13.82 25.50
C ALA A 222 -13.12 14.75 24.39
N GLN A 223 -12.24 15.27 23.53
CA GLN A 223 -12.63 16.08 22.39
C GLN A 223 -13.37 15.28 21.32
N GLN A 224 -12.90 14.07 20.99
CA GLN A 224 -13.59 13.18 20.05
C GLN A 224 -14.97 12.77 20.57
N ARG A 225 -15.08 12.46 21.86
CA ARG A 225 -16.37 12.15 22.48
C ARG A 225 -17.34 13.31 22.35
N ARG A 226 -16.91 14.53 22.66
CA ARG A 226 -17.74 15.72 22.55
C ARG A 226 -18.21 16.00 21.12
N ILE A 227 -17.32 15.82 20.12
CA ILE A 227 -17.69 15.93 18.70
C ILE A 227 -18.67 14.84 18.30
N ALA A 228 -18.49 13.60 18.78
CA ALA A 228 -19.37 12.48 18.50
C ALA A 228 -20.78 12.70 19.07
N ASP A 229 -20.86 13.17 20.31
CA ASP A 229 -22.13 13.45 20.98
C ASP A 229 -22.94 14.55 20.25
N LEU A 230 -22.27 15.64 19.85
CA LEU A 230 -22.89 16.73 19.07
C LEU A 230 -23.33 16.25 17.68
N ALA A 231 -22.54 15.42 17.04
CA ALA A 231 -22.86 14.85 15.74
C ALA A 231 -24.03 13.84 15.84
N ALA A 232 -24.08 13.05 16.90
CA ALA A 232 -25.18 12.12 17.19
C ALA A 232 -26.47 12.88 17.52
N ALA A 233 -26.38 14.08 18.12
CA ALA A 233 -27.51 14.99 18.35
C ALA A 233 -27.96 15.72 17.04
N GLY A 234 -27.40 15.39 15.88
CA GLY A 234 -27.83 15.92 14.59
C GLY A 234 -27.21 17.26 14.18
N GLN A 235 -26.28 17.81 14.96
CA GLN A 235 -25.63 19.08 14.60
C GLN A 235 -24.76 18.94 13.35
N SER A 236 -24.78 19.93 12.48
CA SER A 236 -23.94 19.99 11.28
C SER A 236 -22.44 20.22 11.65
N THR A 237 -21.55 19.89 10.74
CA THR A 237 -20.10 20.15 10.90
C THR A 237 -19.81 21.63 11.19
N LYS A 238 -20.59 22.56 10.59
CA LYS A 238 -20.42 24.01 10.82
C LYS A 238 -20.84 24.42 12.23
N GLU A 239 -21.96 23.90 12.73
CA GLU A 239 -22.44 24.17 14.09
C GLU A 239 -21.48 23.62 15.15
N ILE A 240 -21.00 22.39 14.98
CA ILE A 240 -19.99 21.78 15.86
C ILE A 240 -18.70 22.61 15.86
N ALA A 241 -18.26 23.06 14.69
CA ALA A 241 -17.06 23.88 14.54
C ALA A 241 -17.20 25.22 15.28
N ALA A 242 -18.34 25.88 15.14
CA ALA A 242 -18.64 27.15 15.84
C ALA A 242 -18.69 26.93 17.37
N GLN A 243 -19.36 25.87 17.84
CA GLN A 243 -19.53 25.59 19.26
C GLN A 243 -18.21 25.21 19.97
N LEU A 244 -17.29 24.55 19.25
CA LEU A 244 -16.01 24.09 19.81
C LEU A 244 -14.83 24.97 19.44
N SER A 245 -15.05 26.10 18.77
CA SER A 245 -14.00 27.01 18.26
C SER A 245 -12.96 26.30 17.38
N LEU A 246 -13.46 25.43 16.50
CA LEU A 246 -12.65 24.67 15.55
C LEU A 246 -12.97 25.10 14.12
N SER A 247 -12.09 24.71 13.16
CA SER A 247 -12.44 24.81 11.76
C SER A 247 -13.37 23.67 11.33
N PRO A 248 -14.31 23.87 10.37
CA PRO A 248 -15.12 22.76 9.83
C PRO A 248 -14.27 21.60 9.34
N ARG A 249 -13.14 21.86 8.69
CA ARG A 249 -12.18 20.85 8.22
C ARG A 249 -11.59 20.02 9.39
N THR A 250 -11.34 20.66 10.52
CA THR A 250 -10.87 19.97 11.73
C THR A 250 -11.94 19.03 12.28
N VAL A 251 -13.19 19.50 12.29
CA VAL A 251 -14.34 18.67 12.73
C VAL A 251 -14.54 17.47 11.80
N ASP A 252 -14.45 17.65 10.48
CA ASP A 252 -14.55 16.55 9.52
C ASP A 252 -13.43 15.52 9.73
N SER A 253 -12.21 15.97 9.98
CA SER A 253 -11.09 15.09 10.30
C SER A 253 -11.32 14.30 11.59
N HIS A 254 -11.92 14.91 12.62
CA HIS A 254 -12.28 14.20 13.84
C HIS A 254 -13.43 13.21 13.60
N LEU A 255 -14.48 13.59 12.86
CA LEU A 255 -15.60 12.70 12.53
C LEU A 255 -15.12 11.46 11.76
N TYR A 256 -14.24 11.63 10.78
CA TYR A 256 -13.64 10.51 10.06
C TYR A 256 -12.94 9.52 11.02
N ARG A 257 -12.13 10.02 11.96
CA ARG A 257 -11.45 9.18 12.96
C ARG A 257 -12.43 8.53 13.95
N ILE A 258 -13.49 9.25 14.33
CA ILE A 258 -14.53 8.74 15.24
C ILE A 258 -15.30 7.60 14.55
N PHE A 259 -15.73 7.78 13.30
CA PHE A 259 -16.43 6.76 12.53
C PHE A 259 -15.63 5.46 12.47
N ARG A 260 -14.33 5.58 12.22
CA ARG A 260 -13.43 4.43 12.21
C ARG A 260 -13.30 3.76 13.59
N LYS A 261 -13.19 4.55 14.66
CA LYS A 261 -13.08 4.03 16.02
C LYS A 261 -14.36 3.33 16.50
N LEU A 262 -15.51 3.75 16.00
CA LEU A 262 -16.82 3.20 16.37
C LEU A 262 -17.33 2.16 15.36
N GLY A 263 -16.62 1.92 14.26
CA GLY A 263 -17.04 0.97 13.23
C GLY A 263 -18.31 1.40 12.46
N VAL A 264 -18.62 2.71 12.44
CA VAL A 264 -19.79 3.25 11.75
C VAL A 264 -19.39 3.93 10.45
N THR A 265 -20.25 3.80 9.43
CA THR A 265 -20.02 4.42 8.10
C THR A 265 -20.88 5.66 7.89
N THR A 266 -21.87 5.88 8.73
CA THR A 266 -22.81 7.00 8.60
C THR A 266 -22.99 7.74 9.92
N ARG A 267 -23.37 9.01 9.83
CA ARG A 267 -23.66 9.85 10.98
C ARG A 267 -24.85 9.33 11.80
N ALA A 268 -25.83 8.74 11.14
CA ALA A 268 -27.00 8.15 11.80
C ALA A 268 -26.63 6.98 12.75
N GLY A 269 -25.59 6.22 12.43
CA GLY A 269 -25.12 5.11 13.27
C GLY A 269 -24.38 5.52 14.55
N LEU A 270 -24.02 6.81 14.69
CA LEU A 270 -23.24 7.28 15.85
C LEU A 270 -23.97 7.09 17.18
N SER A 271 -25.26 7.40 17.23
CA SER A 271 -26.06 7.30 18.47
C SER A 271 -26.11 5.90 19.06
N ASP A 272 -26.24 4.90 18.17
CA ASP A 272 -26.31 3.50 18.57
C ASP A 272 -24.95 2.98 19.01
N ALA A 273 -23.90 3.31 18.24
CA ALA A 273 -22.54 2.91 18.54
C ALA A 273 -22.03 3.53 19.85
N LEU A 274 -22.39 4.78 20.16
CA LEU A 274 -22.03 5.42 21.42
C LEU A 274 -22.76 4.77 22.62
N ARG A 275 -24.05 4.46 22.48
CA ARG A 275 -24.81 3.76 23.53
C ARG A 275 -24.30 2.36 23.82
N GLN A 276 -24.01 1.59 22.77
CA GLN A 276 -23.45 0.25 22.92
C GLN A 276 -22.11 0.29 23.67
N ARG A 277 -21.26 1.24 23.33
CA ARG A 277 -19.96 1.40 23.97
C ARG A 277 -20.03 1.84 25.42
N ASP A 278 -20.99 2.72 25.77
CA ASP A 278 -21.20 3.13 27.14
C ASP A 278 -21.71 1.95 27.99
N SER A 279 -22.51 1.07 27.42
CA SER A 279 -22.98 -0.17 28.08
C SER A 279 -21.82 -1.14 28.34
N GLU A 280 -20.91 -1.31 27.36
CA GLU A 280 -19.72 -2.18 27.48
C GLU A 280 -18.73 -1.65 28.54
N LEU A 281 -18.53 -0.35 28.62
CA LEU A 281 -17.67 0.28 29.64
C LEU A 281 -18.28 0.17 31.04
N SER A 282 -19.61 0.27 31.17
CA SER A 282 -20.31 0.09 32.45
C SER A 282 -20.25 -1.35 32.93
N ALA A 283 -20.34 -2.33 32.03
CA ALA A 283 -20.21 -3.75 32.34
C ALA A 283 -18.79 -4.12 32.79
N ALA A 284 -17.77 -3.55 32.13
CA ALA A 284 -16.36 -3.80 32.48
C ALA A 284 -15.90 -3.12 33.78
N GLY A 285 -16.61 -2.04 34.22
CA GLY A 285 -16.31 -1.32 35.47
C GLY A 285 -16.97 -1.90 36.70
N GLY A 286 -17.92 -2.85 36.55
CA GLY A 286 -18.70 -3.47 37.63
C GLY A 286 -18.00 -4.63 38.36
N ASP A 287 -16.96 -5.23 37.78
CA ASP A 287 -16.34 -6.46 38.30
C ASP A 287 -15.17 -6.22 39.27
N ASN A 288 -14.92 -4.97 39.70
CA ASN A 288 -13.75 -4.63 40.55
C ASN A 288 -14.18 -4.10 41.94
N ARG A 289 -15.36 -4.47 42.45
CA ARG A 289 -15.83 -4.11 43.80
C ARG A 289 -16.34 -5.29 44.59
N GLU A 290 -15.65 -6.41 44.56
CA GLU A 290 -15.84 -7.46 45.59
C GLU A 290 -14.51 -8.27 45.66
N ILE A 291 -13.56 -7.81 46.44
CA ILE A 291 -12.66 -8.59 47.29
C ILE A 291 -12.18 -7.67 48.42
#